data_069f0865c8ca82dad2644bd10b860956
#
_entry.id   069f0865c8ca82dad2644bd10b860956
#
_cell.length_a   1.000
_cell.length_b   1.000
_cell.length_c   1.000
_cell.angle_alpha   90.00
_cell.angle_beta   90.00
_cell.angle_gamma   90.00
#
_symmetry.space_group_name_H-M   'P 1'
#
loop_
_entity.id
_entity.type
_entity.pdbx_description
1 polymer ?
#
loop_
_entity_poly.entity_id
_entity_poly.type
_entity_poly.pdbx_seq_one_letter_code
_entity_poly.pdbx_strand_id
1 'polypeptide(L)'
;MRASAIVLAMLAMAIPAAAETVQLYAAGSLKAALTDVAKAYEAMTGNKIDAKYGPSGILKNEISAGAAANVFASANMEHPQALHDEKKSGPVFRFARNQLCALVKPDLAVDSLTLLDRMLDPNIKLATSTPESDPSGDYAFEVFHKAQAIKPGAQSALEKKALQLTGGADSASPPSGRTVYGWHVAQGRADIFLTYCTNALAAQKEDSRQQIVALPEKLAVGAEYGLTVINGGPPSAQRFADFILSSEAGKILTSHGFSPGSINSNLEASNETQRAQPAQGKNC
;
A
#
# COMPACT_ATOMS: atom_id res chain seq x y z
N MET A 1 29.82 -63.26 29.46
CA MET A 1 29.87 -61.77 29.64
C MET A 1 29.06 -61.12 28.53
N ARG A 2 27.83 -60.64 28.83
CA ARG A 2 26.98 -59.95 27.84
C ARG A 2 27.07 -58.47 28.12
N ALA A 3 27.63 -57.72 27.18
CA ALA A 3 27.67 -56.24 27.23
C ALA A 3 26.35 -55.68 26.70
N SER A 4 25.55 -55.07 27.56
CA SER A 4 24.36 -54.28 27.15
C SER A 4 24.77 -52.88 26.72
N ALA A 5 24.59 -52.57 25.44
CA ALA A 5 24.77 -51.21 24.91
C ALA A 5 23.50 -50.39 25.22
N ILE A 6 23.68 -49.36 26.05
CA ILE A 6 22.62 -48.35 26.34
C ILE A 6 22.65 -47.32 25.22
N VAL A 7 21.66 -47.32 24.37
CA VAL A 7 21.44 -46.26 23.35
C VAL A 7 20.75 -45.08 24.03
N LEU A 8 21.49 -44.02 24.25
CA LEU A 8 20.99 -42.74 24.79
C LEU A 8 20.34 -41.98 23.66
N ALA A 9 19.03 -42.01 23.55
CA ALA A 9 18.26 -41.17 22.59
C ALA A 9 18.28 -39.72 23.07
N MET A 10 19.04 -38.87 22.42
CA MET A 10 18.94 -37.40 22.61
C MET A 10 17.65 -36.89 21.98
N LEU A 11 16.67 -36.59 22.82
CA LEU A 11 15.49 -35.82 22.44
C LEU A 11 15.94 -34.37 22.20
N ALA A 12 16.05 -33.95 20.94
CA ALA A 12 16.24 -32.54 20.59
C ALA A 12 14.96 -31.79 20.94
N MET A 13 14.92 -31.12 22.09
CA MET A 13 13.88 -30.16 22.42
C MET A 13 13.98 -29.00 21.44
N ALA A 14 13.04 -28.89 20.50
CA ALA A 14 12.85 -27.70 19.70
C ALA A 14 12.45 -26.56 20.66
N ILE A 15 13.36 -25.64 20.93
CA ILE A 15 13.05 -24.40 21.65
C ILE A 15 12.09 -23.62 20.74
N PRO A 16 10.89 -23.28 21.18
CA PRO A 16 10.00 -22.43 20.39
C PRO A 16 10.73 -21.09 20.16
N ALA A 17 10.89 -20.69 18.90
CA ALA A 17 11.43 -19.38 18.58
C ALA A 17 10.53 -18.32 19.24
N ALA A 18 11.12 -17.41 19.99
CA ALA A 18 10.38 -16.32 20.61
C ALA A 18 9.65 -15.53 19.51
N ALA A 19 8.40 -15.15 19.79
CA ALA A 19 7.64 -14.31 18.85
C ALA A 19 8.35 -12.97 18.67
N GLU A 20 8.65 -12.61 17.42
CA GLU A 20 9.30 -11.35 17.06
C GLU A 20 8.24 -10.31 16.69
N THR A 21 8.54 -9.03 16.92
CA THR A 21 7.72 -7.91 16.45
C THR A 21 8.37 -7.26 15.24
N VAL A 22 7.60 -7.13 14.16
CA VAL A 22 8.02 -6.47 12.91
C VAL A 22 7.37 -5.10 12.84
N GLN A 23 8.18 -4.06 12.69
CA GLN A 23 7.73 -2.68 12.48
C GLN A 23 7.41 -2.47 11.00
N LEU A 24 6.12 -2.39 10.67
CA LEU A 24 5.64 -2.10 9.32
C LEU A 24 5.37 -0.60 9.17
N TYR A 25 6.05 0.06 8.22
CA TYR A 25 5.68 1.40 7.78
C TYR A 25 5.01 1.29 6.42
N ALA A 26 3.77 1.75 6.30
CA ALA A 26 2.99 1.55 5.08
C ALA A 26 2.12 2.75 4.68
N ALA A 27 1.91 2.89 3.38
CA ALA A 27 1.02 3.91 2.83
C ALA A 27 -0.37 3.86 3.45
N GLY A 28 -0.98 5.01 3.69
CA GLY A 28 -2.31 5.13 4.28
C GLY A 28 -3.39 4.37 3.51
N SER A 29 -3.29 4.33 2.17
CA SER A 29 -4.19 3.58 1.29
C SER A 29 -4.13 2.05 1.48
N LEU A 30 -3.04 1.53 2.07
CA LEU A 30 -2.85 0.11 2.35
C LEU A 30 -3.43 -0.31 3.71
N LYS A 31 -3.87 0.64 4.55
CA LYS A 31 -4.21 0.37 5.95
C LYS A 31 -5.19 -0.79 6.11
N ALA A 32 -6.32 -0.78 5.42
CA ALA A 32 -7.32 -1.83 5.55
C ALA A 32 -6.76 -3.19 5.10
N ALA A 33 -6.16 -3.23 3.91
CA ALA A 33 -5.63 -4.46 3.31
C ALA A 33 -4.47 -5.05 4.12
N LEU A 34 -3.45 -4.24 4.47
CA LEU A 34 -2.29 -4.74 5.21
C LEU A 34 -2.59 -5.04 6.68
N THR A 35 -3.64 -4.44 7.27
CA THR A 35 -4.12 -4.88 8.58
C THR A 35 -4.64 -6.32 8.52
N ASP A 36 -5.37 -6.71 7.47
CA ASP A 36 -5.87 -8.07 7.33
C ASP A 36 -4.75 -9.05 6.92
N VAL A 37 -3.80 -8.61 6.08
CA VAL A 37 -2.58 -9.40 5.78
C VAL A 37 -1.75 -9.63 7.05
N ALA A 38 -1.58 -8.61 7.89
CA ALA A 38 -0.86 -8.73 9.16
C ALA A 38 -1.53 -9.74 10.09
N LYS A 39 -2.86 -9.67 10.26
CA LYS A 39 -3.61 -10.65 11.06
C LYS A 39 -3.42 -12.09 10.56
N ALA A 40 -3.47 -12.31 9.24
CA ALA A 40 -3.25 -13.63 8.66
C ALA A 40 -1.82 -14.13 8.94
N TYR A 41 -0.81 -13.29 8.78
CA TYR A 41 0.58 -13.62 9.10
C TYR A 41 0.79 -13.90 10.59
N GLU A 42 0.22 -13.08 11.49
CA GLU A 42 0.28 -13.26 12.94
C GLU A 42 -0.36 -14.59 13.37
N ALA A 43 -1.51 -14.93 12.80
CA ALA A 43 -2.21 -16.18 13.09
C ALA A 43 -1.38 -17.41 12.65
N MET A 44 -0.66 -17.31 11.54
CA MET A 44 0.16 -18.39 10.99
C MET A 44 1.48 -18.59 11.76
N THR A 45 2.11 -17.49 12.21
CA THR A 45 3.50 -17.53 12.70
C THR A 45 3.68 -17.25 14.19
N GLY A 46 2.68 -16.65 14.83
CA GLY A 46 2.78 -16.13 16.19
C GLY A 46 3.58 -14.83 16.34
N ASN A 47 4.26 -14.35 15.28
CA ASN A 47 4.93 -13.05 15.27
C ASN A 47 3.91 -11.91 15.34
N LYS A 48 4.35 -10.72 15.74
CA LYS A 48 3.52 -9.53 15.82
C LYS A 48 3.90 -8.51 14.76
N ILE A 49 2.90 -7.82 14.22
CA ILE A 49 3.10 -6.72 13.28
C ILE A 49 2.63 -5.43 13.95
N ASP A 50 3.58 -4.53 14.21
CA ASP A 50 3.29 -3.19 14.69
C ASP A 50 3.33 -2.24 13.49
N ALA A 51 2.16 -1.72 13.09
CA ALA A 51 2.00 -1.02 11.83
C ALA A 51 1.75 0.47 12.01
N LYS A 52 2.60 1.29 11.38
CA LYS A 52 2.41 2.73 11.20
C LYS A 52 1.95 3.02 9.78
N TYR A 53 0.81 3.69 9.64
CA TYR A 53 0.25 4.08 8.35
C TYR A 53 0.29 5.60 8.16
N GLY A 54 0.68 6.04 6.97
CA GLY A 54 0.78 7.46 6.65
C GLY A 54 1.15 7.76 5.19
N PRO A 55 1.37 9.04 4.84
CA PRO A 55 1.88 9.42 3.52
C PRO A 55 3.26 8.82 3.27
N SER A 56 3.44 8.18 2.12
CA SER A 56 4.65 7.39 1.83
C SER A 56 5.93 8.23 1.83
N GLY A 57 5.88 9.47 1.34
CA GLY A 57 7.03 10.38 1.35
C GLY A 57 7.45 10.79 2.76
N ILE A 58 6.48 11.05 3.65
CA ILE A 58 6.75 11.34 5.07
C ILE A 58 7.39 10.12 5.74
N LEU A 59 6.81 8.92 5.56
CA LEU A 59 7.34 7.68 6.13
C LEU A 59 8.75 7.37 5.62
N LYS A 60 9.01 7.56 4.33
CA LYS A 60 10.33 7.42 3.72
C LYS A 60 11.34 8.37 4.39
N ASN A 61 10.98 9.64 4.61
CA ASN A 61 11.85 10.62 5.25
C ASN A 61 12.15 10.25 6.72
N GLU A 62 11.16 9.76 7.46
CA GLU A 62 11.36 9.23 8.81
C GLU A 62 12.34 8.05 8.82
N ILE A 63 12.20 7.10 7.88
CA ILE A 63 13.11 5.96 7.74
C ILE A 63 14.53 6.45 7.38
N SER A 64 14.65 7.39 6.45
CA SER A 64 15.93 8.00 6.10
C SER A 64 16.58 8.70 7.30
N ALA A 65 15.79 9.25 8.21
CA ALA A 65 16.25 9.87 9.46
C ALA A 65 16.52 8.86 10.60
N GLY A 66 16.34 7.55 10.37
CA GLY A 66 16.68 6.49 11.34
C GLY A 66 15.50 5.95 12.15
N ALA A 67 14.26 6.15 11.72
CA ALA A 67 13.11 5.50 12.35
C ALA A 67 13.23 3.95 12.26
N ALA A 68 12.81 3.27 13.32
CA ALA A 68 12.98 1.81 13.49
C ALA A 68 11.96 0.99 12.66
N ALA A 69 11.85 1.27 11.35
CA ALA A 69 11.05 0.45 10.44
C ALA A 69 11.81 -0.83 10.07
N ASN A 70 11.10 -1.92 9.85
CA ASN A 70 11.66 -3.17 9.35
C ASN A 70 11.18 -3.50 7.93
N VAL A 71 9.93 -3.15 7.61
CA VAL A 71 9.33 -3.31 6.29
C VAL A 71 8.69 -2.00 5.87
N PHE A 72 8.94 -1.57 4.65
CA PHE A 72 8.32 -0.38 4.07
C PHE A 72 7.49 -0.74 2.84
N ALA A 73 6.19 -0.39 2.87
CA ALA A 73 5.24 -0.60 1.79
C ALA A 73 4.70 0.75 1.31
N SER A 74 5.17 1.21 0.16
CA SER A 74 4.88 2.53 -0.42
C SER A 74 3.77 2.46 -1.47
N ALA A 75 3.05 3.56 -1.66
CA ALA A 75 2.08 3.74 -2.73
C ALA A 75 2.71 4.19 -4.07
N ASN A 76 4.03 4.15 -4.17
CA ASN A 76 4.82 4.30 -5.40
C ASN A 76 6.07 3.42 -5.35
N MET A 77 6.81 3.35 -6.45
CA MET A 77 8.08 2.64 -6.53
C MET A 77 9.28 3.52 -6.13
N GLU A 78 9.18 4.85 -6.28
CA GLU A 78 10.28 5.80 -6.14
C GLU A 78 10.79 5.88 -4.69
N HIS A 79 9.88 5.93 -3.72
CA HIS A 79 10.28 6.06 -2.30
C HIS A 79 11.04 4.84 -1.77
N PRO A 80 10.62 3.58 -1.98
CA PRO A 80 11.44 2.44 -1.58
C PRO A 80 12.71 2.33 -2.40
N GLN A 81 12.72 2.74 -3.69
CA GLN A 81 13.92 2.77 -4.50
C GLN A 81 14.93 3.78 -3.94
N ALA A 82 14.49 4.97 -3.52
CA ALA A 82 15.37 5.94 -2.87
C ALA A 82 16.04 5.38 -1.61
N LEU A 83 15.32 4.63 -0.76
CA LEU A 83 15.91 3.98 0.41
C LEU A 83 16.93 2.89 0.01
N HIS A 84 16.68 2.18 -1.08
CA HIS A 84 17.62 1.21 -1.62
C HIS A 84 18.90 1.88 -2.11
N ASP A 85 18.78 2.96 -2.86
CA ASP A 85 19.92 3.75 -3.37
C ASP A 85 20.73 4.38 -2.23
N GLU A 86 20.06 4.77 -1.13
CA GLU A 86 20.67 5.20 0.13
C GLU A 86 21.33 4.04 0.91
N LYS A 87 21.27 2.80 0.42
CA LYS A 87 21.77 1.58 1.08
C LYS A 87 21.12 1.30 2.45
N LYS A 88 19.90 1.78 2.65
CA LYS A 88 19.11 1.60 3.88
C LYS A 88 18.18 0.40 3.82
N SER A 89 17.94 -0.13 2.63
CA SER A 89 17.05 -1.28 2.42
C SER A 89 17.61 -2.28 1.41
N GLY A 90 17.00 -3.46 1.39
CA GLY A 90 17.17 -4.48 0.36
C GLY A 90 16.52 -4.11 -0.97
N PRO A 91 16.38 -5.08 -1.89
CA PRO A 91 15.72 -4.89 -3.17
C PRO A 91 14.27 -4.41 -3.04
N VAL A 92 13.79 -3.73 -4.08
CA VAL A 92 12.41 -3.24 -4.16
C VAL A 92 11.56 -4.16 -5.03
N PHE A 93 10.39 -4.55 -4.51
CA PHE A 93 9.44 -5.42 -5.20
C PHE A 93 8.12 -4.70 -5.41
N ARG A 94 7.56 -4.77 -6.64
CA ARG A 94 6.19 -4.34 -6.89
C ARG A 94 5.24 -5.43 -6.41
N PHE A 95 4.40 -5.13 -5.42
CA PHE A 95 3.50 -6.12 -4.81
C PHE A 95 2.01 -5.88 -5.10
N ALA A 96 1.63 -4.65 -5.47
CA ALA A 96 0.25 -4.31 -5.78
C ALA A 96 0.19 -3.18 -6.82
N ARG A 97 -0.99 -3.02 -7.42
CA ARG A 97 -1.34 -1.90 -8.31
C ARG A 97 -2.68 -1.31 -7.88
N ASN A 98 -2.87 -0.04 -8.17
CA ASN A 98 -4.11 0.68 -7.95
C ASN A 98 -4.34 1.65 -9.13
N GLN A 99 -5.47 2.36 -9.11
CA GLN A 99 -5.79 3.40 -10.08
C GLN A 99 -6.37 4.60 -9.33
N LEU A 100 -6.30 5.78 -9.95
CA LEU A 100 -7.02 6.93 -9.47
C LEU A 100 -8.48 6.89 -9.92
N CYS A 101 -9.35 7.36 -9.02
CA CYS A 101 -10.75 7.65 -9.24
C CYS A 101 -11.08 9.04 -8.70
N ALA A 102 -12.19 9.60 -9.13
CA ALA A 102 -12.81 10.75 -8.49
C ALA A 102 -13.83 10.25 -7.45
N LEU A 103 -13.61 10.57 -6.18
CA LEU A 103 -14.62 10.48 -5.13
C LEU A 103 -15.42 11.78 -5.17
N VAL A 104 -16.73 11.67 -5.34
CA VAL A 104 -17.59 12.79 -5.65
C VAL A 104 -18.69 12.91 -4.59
N LYS A 105 -19.05 14.15 -4.23
CA LYS A 105 -20.15 14.41 -3.30
C LYS A 105 -21.48 13.87 -3.83
N PRO A 106 -22.44 13.55 -2.94
CA PRO A 106 -23.82 13.27 -3.35
C PRO A 106 -24.37 14.37 -4.28
N ASP A 107 -25.28 13.98 -5.18
CA ASP A 107 -26.08 14.87 -6.02
C ASP A 107 -25.31 15.77 -7.03
N LEU A 108 -24.00 15.64 -7.14
CA LEU A 108 -23.23 16.26 -8.22
C LEU A 108 -23.38 15.39 -9.50
N ALA A 109 -24.07 15.92 -10.51
CA ALA A 109 -24.19 15.27 -11.81
C ALA A 109 -22.84 15.27 -12.52
N VAL A 110 -22.15 14.11 -12.53
CA VAL A 110 -20.86 13.90 -13.16
C VAL A 110 -20.68 12.43 -13.53
N ASP A 111 -20.09 12.19 -14.66
CA ASP A 111 -19.66 10.87 -15.13
C ASP A 111 -18.23 10.96 -15.70
N SER A 112 -17.71 9.85 -16.19
CA SER A 112 -16.35 9.79 -16.76
C SER A 112 -16.17 10.74 -17.96
N LEU A 113 -17.21 11.02 -18.75
CA LEU A 113 -17.12 11.88 -19.92
C LEU A 113 -17.11 13.36 -19.55
N THR A 114 -17.84 13.74 -18.51
CA THR A 114 -18.00 15.12 -18.04
C THR A 114 -17.03 15.50 -16.94
N LEU A 115 -16.25 14.54 -16.40
CA LEU A 115 -15.40 14.73 -15.23
C LEU A 115 -14.39 15.86 -15.41
N LEU A 116 -13.70 15.94 -16.55
CA LEU A 116 -12.71 16.99 -16.80
C LEU A 116 -13.35 18.39 -16.77
N ASP A 117 -14.52 18.54 -17.39
CA ASP A 117 -15.25 19.81 -17.41
C ASP A 117 -15.71 20.21 -16.01
N ARG A 118 -16.16 19.24 -15.21
CA ARG A 118 -16.51 19.48 -13.80
C ARG A 118 -15.30 19.84 -12.95
N MET A 119 -14.16 19.18 -13.15
CA MET A 119 -12.92 19.57 -12.44
C MET A 119 -12.46 20.99 -12.79
N LEU A 120 -12.70 21.44 -14.01
CA LEU A 120 -12.35 22.79 -14.48
C LEU A 120 -13.37 23.86 -14.08
N ASP A 121 -14.61 23.49 -13.70
CA ASP A 121 -15.64 24.43 -13.27
C ASP A 121 -15.17 25.20 -12.00
N PRO A 122 -15.10 26.55 -12.04
CA PRO A 122 -14.63 27.35 -10.91
C PRO A 122 -15.48 27.20 -9.64
N ASN A 123 -16.73 26.78 -9.76
CA ASN A 123 -17.65 26.60 -8.65
C ASN A 123 -17.49 25.23 -7.96
N ILE A 124 -16.74 24.30 -8.54
CA ILE A 124 -16.48 22.96 -7.99
C ILE A 124 -15.19 22.97 -7.18
N LYS A 125 -15.26 22.54 -5.95
CA LYS A 125 -14.09 22.35 -5.07
C LYS A 125 -13.39 21.04 -5.44
N LEU A 126 -12.29 21.16 -6.19
CA LEU A 126 -11.43 20.02 -6.53
C LEU A 126 -10.40 19.85 -5.42
N ALA A 127 -10.24 18.63 -4.91
CA ALA A 127 -9.24 18.31 -3.89
C ALA A 127 -8.34 17.14 -4.31
N THR A 128 -7.14 17.16 -3.75
CA THR A 128 -6.10 16.11 -3.90
C THR A 128 -5.38 15.87 -2.57
N SER A 129 -4.55 14.82 -2.53
CA SER A 129 -3.47 14.74 -1.55
C SER A 129 -2.35 15.71 -1.92
N THR A 130 -1.42 15.94 -0.98
CA THR A 130 -0.26 16.83 -1.15
C THR A 130 0.82 16.12 -1.97
N PRO A 131 1.22 16.62 -3.14
CA PRO A 131 2.32 16.06 -3.93
C PRO A 131 3.63 15.98 -3.12
N GLU A 132 4.54 15.11 -3.55
CA GLU A 132 5.84 14.79 -2.94
C GLU A 132 5.73 14.12 -1.56
N SER A 133 4.73 14.49 -0.76
CA SER A 133 4.47 13.86 0.55
C SER A 133 3.61 12.61 0.45
N ASP A 134 2.62 12.62 -0.43
CA ASP A 134 1.68 11.50 -0.66
C ASP A 134 1.59 11.20 -2.16
N PRO A 135 1.99 10.00 -2.61
CA PRO A 135 1.92 9.61 -4.02
C PRO A 135 0.53 9.77 -4.67
N SER A 136 -0.56 9.73 -3.89
CA SER A 136 -1.90 10.05 -4.41
C SER A 136 -1.98 11.48 -4.95
N GLY A 137 -1.23 12.41 -4.35
CA GLY A 137 -1.06 13.77 -4.83
C GLY A 137 -0.29 13.83 -6.15
N ASP A 138 0.85 13.13 -6.22
CA ASP A 138 1.67 13.08 -7.43
C ASP A 138 0.88 12.54 -8.63
N TYR A 139 0.15 11.44 -8.43
CA TYR A 139 -0.71 10.87 -9.47
C TYR A 139 -1.89 11.79 -9.85
N ALA A 140 -2.44 12.57 -8.91
CA ALA A 140 -3.48 13.55 -9.24
C ALA A 140 -2.91 14.68 -10.12
N PHE A 141 -1.68 15.11 -9.86
CA PHE A 141 -0.99 16.10 -10.70
C PHE A 141 -0.60 15.52 -12.07
N GLU A 142 -0.31 14.22 -12.16
CA GLU A 142 -0.16 13.53 -13.45
C GLU A 142 -1.48 13.56 -14.27
N VAL A 143 -2.64 13.39 -13.62
CA VAL A 143 -3.95 13.60 -14.28
C VAL A 143 -4.06 15.02 -14.83
N PHE A 144 -3.60 16.05 -14.08
CA PHE A 144 -3.63 17.43 -14.55
C PHE A 144 -2.70 17.65 -15.75
N HIS A 145 -1.52 17.04 -15.72
CA HIS A 145 -0.62 17.05 -16.86
C HIS A 145 -1.26 16.43 -18.11
N LYS A 146 -1.89 15.26 -17.97
CA LYS A 146 -2.62 14.61 -19.08
C LYS A 146 -3.80 15.46 -19.59
N ALA A 147 -4.48 16.20 -18.71
CA ALA A 147 -5.57 17.08 -19.08
C ALA A 147 -5.13 18.21 -20.03
N GLN A 148 -3.86 18.65 -19.97
CA GLN A 148 -3.29 19.64 -20.86
C GLN A 148 -3.35 19.23 -22.34
N ALA A 149 -3.20 17.93 -22.63
CA ALA A 149 -3.30 17.41 -24.00
C ALA A 149 -4.74 17.37 -24.53
N ILE A 150 -5.73 17.39 -23.63
CA ILE A 150 -7.16 17.39 -24.00
C ILE A 150 -7.68 18.82 -24.12
N LYS A 151 -7.33 19.68 -23.16
CA LYS A 151 -7.74 21.09 -23.10
C LYS A 151 -6.52 21.96 -22.80
N PRO A 152 -6.02 22.77 -23.75
CA PRO A 152 -4.93 23.71 -23.51
C PRO A 152 -5.23 24.63 -22.32
N GLY A 153 -4.30 24.75 -21.38
CA GLY A 153 -4.43 25.51 -20.14
C GLY A 153 -5.07 24.73 -18.96
N ALA A 154 -5.56 23.52 -19.18
CA ALA A 154 -6.20 22.72 -18.14
C ALA A 154 -5.24 22.39 -16.98
N GLN A 155 -4.00 22.04 -17.26
CA GLN A 155 -3.01 21.72 -16.22
C GLN A 155 -2.89 22.88 -15.22
N SER A 156 -2.52 24.04 -15.68
CA SER A 156 -2.32 25.23 -14.83
C SER A 156 -3.60 25.62 -14.07
N ALA A 157 -4.79 25.50 -14.71
CA ALA A 157 -6.06 25.81 -14.07
C ALA A 157 -6.37 24.83 -12.94
N LEU A 158 -6.13 23.53 -13.13
CA LEU A 158 -6.38 22.48 -12.14
C LEU A 158 -5.38 22.56 -10.98
N GLU A 159 -4.08 22.71 -11.27
CA GLU A 159 -3.03 22.87 -10.25
C GLU A 159 -3.30 24.07 -9.33
N LYS A 160 -3.69 25.23 -9.93
CA LYS A 160 -3.98 26.46 -9.19
C LYS A 160 -5.19 26.33 -8.26
N LYS A 161 -6.21 25.55 -8.65
CA LYS A 161 -7.46 25.43 -7.88
C LYS A 161 -7.48 24.24 -6.92
N ALA A 162 -6.63 23.24 -7.12
CA ALA A 162 -6.63 22.02 -6.33
C ALA A 162 -6.33 22.27 -4.85
N LEU A 163 -7.25 21.87 -3.99
CA LEU A 163 -7.10 21.95 -2.55
C LEU A 163 -6.34 20.70 -2.06
N GLN A 164 -5.15 20.89 -1.54
CA GLN A 164 -4.33 19.81 -0.97
C GLN A 164 -4.78 19.52 0.47
N LEU A 165 -5.81 18.69 0.65
CA LEU A 165 -6.50 18.54 1.93
C LEU A 165 -5.94 17.44 2.84
N THR A 166 -5.08 16.55 2.31
CA THR A 166 -4.50 15.44 3.07
C THR A 166 -3.10 15.10 2.56
N GLY A 167 -2.38 14.27 3.29
CA GLY A 167 -1.05 13.78 2.88
C GLY A 167 0.11 14.70 3.22
N GLY A 168 -0.13 15.94 3.61
CA GLY A 168 0.89 16.85 4.14
C GLY A 168 1.08 16.71 5.65
N ALA A 169 2.18 17.25 6.16
CA ALA A 169 2.54 17.18 7.59
C ALA A 169 1.47 17.79 8.50
N ASP A 170 0.85 18.89 8.06
CA ASP A 170 -0.16 19.64 8.83
C ASP A 170 -1.60 19.30 8.40
N SER A 171 -1.78 18.23 7.64
CA SER A 171 -3.12 17.83 7.18
C SER A 171 -4.02 17.41 8.32
N ALA A 172 -5.28 17.87 8.28
CA ALA A 172 -6.28 17.51 9.29
C ALA A 172 -6.58 16.01 9.28
N SER A 173 -6.63 15.41 10.46
CA SER A 173 -7.01 14.00 10.64
C SER A 173 -8.52 13.85 10.77
N PRO A 174 -9.12 12.82 10.16
CA PRO A 174 -10.55 12.53 10.34
C PRO A 174 -10.81 12.00 11.76
N PRO A 175 -12.07 12.05 12.23
CA PRO A 175 -12.48 11.31 13.42
C PRO A 175 -12.16 9.80 13.30
N SER A 176 -12.01 9.14 14.45
CA SER A 176 -11.77 7.68 14.47
C SER A 176 -12.84 6.93 13.67
N GLY A 177 -12.42 5.92 12.91
CA GLY A 177 -13.31 5.09 12.10
C GLY A 177 -13.76 5.72 10.77
N ARG A 178 -13.29 6.91 10.42
CA ARG A 178 -13.60 7.56 9.13
C ARG A 178 -12.40 7.56 8.20
N THR A 179 -12.67 7.38 6.90
CA THR A 179 -11.66 7.65 5.85
C THR A 179 -11.48 9.16 5.69
N VAL A 180 -10.24 9.61 5.52
CA VAL A 180 -9.93 11.03 5.37
C VAL A 180 -10.61 11.64 4.14
N TYR A 181 -10.64 10.92 3.04
CA TYR A 181 -11.23 11.37 1.77
C TYR A 181 -12.74 11.53 1.88
N GLY A 182 -13.43 10.47 2.33
CA GLY A 182 -14.88 10.49 2.55
C GLY A 182 -15.32 11.53 3.57
N TRP A 183 -14.50 11.76 4.60
CA TRP A 183 -14.75 12.80 5.59
C TRP A 183 -14.67 14.20 4.98
N HIS A 184 -13.66 14.51 4.17
CA HIS A 184 -13.56 15.82 3.51
C HIS A 184 -14.73 16.07 2.57
N VAL A 185 -15.15 15.07 1.78
CA VAL A 185 -16.31 15.16 0.90
C VAL A 185 -17.60 15.36 1.72
N ALA A 186 -17.82 14.58 2.77
CA ALA A 186 -18.99 14.69 3.64
C ALA A 186 -19.10 16.06 4.36
N GLN A 187 -17.95 16.70 4.65
CA GLN A 187 -17.90 18.03 5.26
C GLN A 187 -18.04 19.18 4.24
N GLY A 188 -18.23 18.88 2.96
CA GLY A 188 -18.30 19.87 1.90
C GLY A 188 -17.01 20.65 1.67
N ARG A 189 -15.88 20.11 2.12
CA ARG A 189 -14.54 20.66 1.85
C ARG A 189 -14.07 20.36 0.44
N ALA A 190 -14.55 19.27 -0.14
CA ALA A 190 -14.35 18.87 -1.52
C ALA A 190 -15.68 18.46 -2.16
N ASP A 191 -15.90 18.85 -3.40
CA ASP A 191 -16.99 18.36 -4.24
C ASP A 191 -16.51 17.16 -5.06
N ILE A 192 -15.26 17.20 -5.52
CA ILE A 192 -14.53 16.12 -6.20
C ILE A 192 -13.18 15.96 -5.51
N PHE A 193 -12.85 14.74 -5.11
CA PHE A 193 -11.55 14.39 -4.54
C PHE A 193 -10.88 13.35 -5.42
N LEU A 194 -9.75 13.68 -6.05
CA LEU A 194 -8.95 12.70 -6.77
C LEU A 194 -8.14 11.87 -5.77
N THR A 195 -8.37 10.57 -5.76
CA THR A 195 -7.71 9.62 -4.87
C THR A 195 -7.66 8.23 -5.48
N TYR A 196 -7.02 7.27 -4.82
CA TYR A 196 -7.06 5.88 -5.26
C TYR A 196 -8.48 5.32 -5.24
N CYS A 197 -8.81 4.49 -6.23
CA CYS A 197 -10.13 3.84 -6.29
C CYS A 197 -10.41 3.00 -5.04
N THR A 198 -9.40 2.40 -4.42
CA THR A 198 -9.54 1.68 -3.14
C THR A 198 -9.97 2.59 -2.00
N ASN A 199 -9.45 3.82 -1.93
CA ASN A 199 -9.85 4.82 -0.94
C ASN A 199 -11.28 5.31 -1.21
N ALA A 200 -11.63 5.56 -2.48
CA ALA A 200 -12.97 5.94 -2.88
C ALA A 200 -13.99 4.85 -2.52
N LEU A 201 -13.64 3.58 -2.74
CA LEU A 201 -14.47 2.44 -2.34
C LEU A 201 -14.64 2.35 -0.82
N ALA A 202 -13.58 2.58 -0.04
CA ALA A 202 -13.66 2.61 1.41
C ALA A 202 -14.57 3.76 1.90
N ALA A 203 -14.46 4.95 1.30
CA ALA A 203 -15.30 6.10 1.61
C ALA A 203 -16.79 5.83 1.28
N GLN A 204 -17.07 5.19 0.14
CA GLN A 204 -18.43 4.84 -0.27
C GLN A 204 -19.06 3.76 0.65
N LYS A 205 -18.25 2.85 1.21
CA LYS A 205 -18.73 1.90 2.23
C LYS A 205 -19.16 2.61 3.52
N GLU A 206 -18.56 3.75 3.87
CA GLU A 206 -18.94 4.56 5.04
C GLU A 206 -20.16 5.45 4.76
N ASP A 207 -20.26 6.00 3.55
CA ASP A 207 -21.39 6.82 3.09
C ASP A 207 -21.72 6.45 1.64
N SER A 208 -22.70 5.57 1.45
CA SER A 208 -23.12 5.06 0.13
C SER A 208 -23.69 6.11 -0.82
N ARG A 209 -23.94 7.33 -0.35
CA ARG A 209 -24.38 8.45 -1.19
C ARG A 209 -23.23 9.08 -1.96
N GLN A 210 -21.99 8.94 -1.49
CA GLN A 210 -20.81 9.40 -2.22
C GLN A 210 -20.63 8.57 -3.49
N GLN A 211 -20.27 9.25 -4.58
CA GLN A 211 -20.15 8.62 -5.88
C GLN A 211 -18.68 8.33 -6.19
N ILE A 212 -18.44 7.25 -6.93
CA ILE A 212 -17.12 6.93 -7.48
C ILE A 212 -17.20 7.06 -9.00
N VAL A 213 -16.41 7.95 -9.56
CA VAL A 213 -16.32 8.16 -11.00
C VAL A 213 -14.94 7.75 -11.49
N ALA A 214 -14.89 6.80 -12.42
CA ALA A 214 -13.66 6.39 -13.07
C ALA A 214 -13.10 7.53 -13.94
N LEU A 215 -11.78 7.71 -13.93
CA LEU A 215 -11.13 8.62 -14.86
C LEU A 215 -11.34 8.12 -16.31
N PRO A 216 -11.60 9.01 -17.28
CA PRO A 216 -11.62 8.60 -18.68
C PRO A 216 -10.25 8.09 -19.11
N GLU A 217 -10.20 7.21 -20.09
CA GLU A 217 -8.97 6.53 -20.52
C GLU A 217 -7.79 7.49 -20.75
N LYS A 218 -8.05 8.64 -21.40
CA LYS A 218 -7.02 9.65 -21.68
C LYS A 218 -6.46 10.33 -20.42
N LEU A 219 -7.16 10.27 -19.29
CA LEU A 219 -6.73 10.78 -17.99
C LEU A 219 -6.32 9.67 -17.02
N ALA A 220 -6.49 8.40 -17.39
CA ALA A 220 -6.22 7.29 -16.50
C ALA A 220 -4.74 7.28 -16.05
N VAL A 221 -4.55 7.17 -14.74
CA VAL A 221 -3.25 7.04 -14.07
C VAL A 221 -3.28 5.82 -13.19
N GLY A 222 -2.31 4.92 -13.40
CA GLY A 222 -2.08 3.75 -12.59
C GLY A 222 -1.02 4.02 -11.53
N ALA A 223 -1.16 3.40 -10.37
CA ALA A 223 -0.19 3.44 -9.27
C ALA A 223 0.42 2.06 -9.07
N GLU A 224 1.74 1.99 -9.01
CA GLU A 224 2.49 0.78 -8.67
C GLU A 224 3.01 0.90 -7.24
N TYR A 225 2.74 -0.11 -6.42
CA TYR A 225 3.10 -0.12 -4.99
C TYR A 225 4.37 -0.92 -4.77
N GLY A 226 5.35 -0.27 -4.14
CA GLY A 226 6.67 -0.84 -3.87
C GLY A 226 6.82 -1.32 -2.43
N LEU A 227 7.46 -2.47 -2.26
CA LEU A 227 7.79 -3.10 -0.98
C LEU A 227 9.29 -3.27 -0.87
N THR A 228 9.87 -2.97 0.30
CA THR A 228 11.27 -3.28 0.62
C THR A 228 11.45 -3.61 2.09
N VAL A 229 12.50 -4.36 2.41
CA VAL A 229 12.93 -4.67 3.79
C VAL A 229 14.05 -3.73 4.17
N ILE A 230 13.93 -3.09 5.34
CA ILE A 230 14.92 -2.16 5.87
C ILE A 230 16.07 -2.98 6.50
N ASN A 231 17.29 -2.55 6.24
CA ASN A 231 18.50 -3.25 6.73
C ASN A 231 18.57 -3.25 8.26
N GLY A 232 19.08 -4.34 8.83
CA GLY A 232 19.26 -4.48 10.28
C GLY A 232 18.03 -4.94 11.06
N GLY A 233 16.92 -5.21 10.37
CA GLY A 233 15.72 -5.77 11.00
C GLY A 233 15.84 -7.26 11.37
N PRO A 234 14.89 -7.81 12.15
CA PRO A 234 14.86 -9.21 12.51
C PRO A 234 14.56 -10.10 11.28
N PRO A 235 14.92 -11.40 11.31
CA PRO A 235 14.63 -12.33 10.21
C PRO A 235 13.12 -12.43 9.87
N SER A 236 12.22 -12.17 10.83
CA SER A 236 10.79 -12.13 10.60
C SER A 236 10.36 -11.00 9.66
N ALA A 237 11.15 -9.93 9.52
CA ALA A 237 10.86 -8.84 8.58
C ALA A 237 10.91 -9.34 7.12
N GLN A 238 11.93 -10.11 6.75
CA GLN A 238 12.00 -10.72 5.43
C GLN A 238 10.85 -11.72 5.22
N ARG A 239 10.58 -12.59 6.20
CA ARG A 239 9.47 -13.55 6.12
C ARG A 239 8.10 -12.86 5.96
N PHE A 240 7.89 -11.71 6.61
CA PHE A 240 6.67 -10.92 6.45
C PHE A 240 6.59 -10.26 5.07
N ALA A 241 7.68 -9.74 4.55
CA ALA A 241 7.75 -9.20 3.19
C ALA A 241 7.46 -10.31 2.15
N ASP A 242 8.03 -11.51 2.32
CA ASP A 242 7.75 -12.66 1.47
C ASP A 242 6.28 -13.09 1.54
N PHE A 243 5.66 -13.00 2.72
CA PHE A 243 4.23 -13.26 2.87
C PHE A 243 3.37 -12.22 2.14
N ILE A 244 3.71 -10.92 2.22
CA ILE A 244 3.01 -9.87 1.45
C ILE A 244 3.07 -10.15 -0.07
N LEU A 245 4.18 -10.73 -0.56
CA LEU A 245 4.38 -11.12 -1.96
C LEU A 245 3.69 -12.43 -2.34
N SER A 246 3.15 -13.18 -1.38
CA SER A 246 2.52 -14.47 -1.61
C SER A 246 1.15 -14.36 -2.30
N SER A 247 0.70 -15.48 -2.89
CA SER A 247 -0.65 -15.60 -3.47
C SER A 247 -1.76 -15.44 -2.42
N GLU A 248 -1.51 -15.81 -1.16
CA GLU A 248 -2.47 -15.66 -0.06
C GLU A 248 -2.71 -14.18 0.26
N ALA A 249 -1.64 -13.41 0.49
CA ALA A 249 -1.75 -11.98 0.69
C ALA A 249 -2.30 -11.27 -0.57
N GLY A 250 -1.96 -11.74 -1.77
CA GLY A 250 -2.51 -11.25 -3.02
C GLY A 250 -4.03 -11.35 -3.10
N LYS A 251 -4.63 -12.43 -2.59
CA LYS A 251 -6.10 -12.59 -2.49
C LYS A 251 -6.71 -11.58 -1.52
N ILE A 252 -6.05 -11.33 -0.37
CA ILE A 252 -6.50 -10.32 0.60
C ILE A 252 -6.43 -8.93 -0.05
N LEU A 253 -5.31 -8.56 -0.67
CA LEU A 253 -5.16 -7.28 -1.38
C LEU A 253 -6.25 -7.09 -2.43
N THR A 254 -6.55 -8.14 -3.22
CA THR A 254 -7.59 -8.10 -4.26
C THR A 254 -8.99 -7.88 -3.66
N SER A 255 -9.31 -8.45 -2.51
CA SER A 255 -10.60 -8.23 -1.83
C SER A 255 -10.79 -6.77 -1.35
N HIS A 256 -9.69 -6.04 -1.21
CA HIS A 256 -9.66 -4.60 -0.93
C HIS A 256 -9.58 -3.72 -2.19
N GLY A 257 -9.66 -4.31 -3.40
CA GLY A 257 -9.71 -3.59 -4.66
C GLY A 257 -8.34 -3.30 -5.29
N PHE A 258 -7.25 -3.83 -4.74
CA PHE A 258 -5.95 -3.79 -5.40
C PHE A 258 -5.85 -4.83 -6.52
N SER A 259 -5.13 -4.48 -7.58
CA SER A 259 -4.70 -5.49 -8.56
C SER A 259 -3.37 -6.09 -8.11
N PRO A 260 -3.12 -7.38 -8.38
CA PRO A 260 -1.85 -8.02 -8.06
C PRO A 260 -0.66 -7.30 -8.71
N GLY A 261 0.46 -7.18 -8.00
CA GLY A 261 1.77 -6.97 -8.60
C GLY A 261 2.08 -8.17 -9.51
N SER A 262 3.00 -8.03 -10.46
CA SER A 262 3.48 -9.23 -11.17
C SER A 262 4.10 -10.19 -10.15
N ILE A 263 3.49 -11.34 -9.98
CA ILE A 263 4.07 -12.45 -9.20
C ILE A 263 5.38 -12.80 -9.90
N ASN A 264 6.50 -12.72 -9.19
CA ASN A 264 7.76 -13.27 -9.67
C ASN A 264 7.58 -14.79 -9.68
N SER A 265 7.29 -15.37 -10.86
CA SER A 265 7.20 -16.82 -11.07
C SER A 265 8.44 -17.60 -10.60
N ASN A 266 9.55 -16.90 -10.35
CA ASN A 266 10.78 -17.48 -9.80
C ASN A 266 10.71 -17.77 -8.29
N LEU A 267 9.83 -17.10 -7.52
CA LEU A 267 9.66 -17.40 -6.09
C LEU A 267 8.76 -18.62 -5.86
N GLU A 268 7.77 -18.83 -6.71
CA GLU A 268 6.93 -20.05 -6.64
C GLU A 268 7.73 -21.30 -7.02
N ALA A 269 8.57 -21.23 -8.05
CA ALA A 269 9.46 -22.34 -8.44
C ALA A 269 10.47 -22.69 -7.34
N SER A 270 10.99 -21.72 -6.59
CA SER A 270 11.91 -21.96 -5.48
C SER A 270 11.22 -22.62 -4.29
N ASN A 271 10.00 -22.24 -3.97
CA ASN A 271 9.22 -22.82 -2.87
C ASN A 271 8.67 -24.22 -3.19
N GLU A 272 8.29 -24.50 -4.45
CA GLU A 272 7.93 -25.83 -4.89
C GLU A 272 9.13 -26.79 -4.88
N THR A 273 10.30 -26.32 -5.29
CA THR A 273 11.55 -27.12 -5.26
C THR A 273 11.97 -27.48 -3.83
N GLN A 274 11.76 -26.57 -2.84
CA GLN A 274 12.03 -26.89 -1.44
C GLN A 274 11.00 -27.83 -0.81
N ARG A 275 9.73 -27.80 -1.24
CA ARG A 275 8.68 -28.73 -0.80
C ARG A 275 8.80 -30.12 -1.45
N ALA A 276 9.43 -30.21 -2.60
CA ALA A 276 9.57 -31.45 -3.39
C ALA A 276 10.84 -32.29 -3.08
N GLN A 277 11.72 -31.85 -2.14
CA GLN A 277 12.83 -32.69 -1.73
C GLN A 277 12.35 -33.78 -0.77
N PRO A 278 12.31 -35.04 -1.20
CA PRO A 278 12.02 -36.15 -0.30
C PRO A 278 13.17 -36.27 0.72
N ALA A 279 12.79 -36.48 1.97
CA ALA A 279 13.74 -36.81 3.02
C ALA A 279 14.65 -37.96 2.53
N GLN A 280 15.90 -37.67 2.24
CA GLN A 280 16.87 -38.70 1.91
C GLN A 280 17.04 -39.61 3.13
N GLY A 281 16.42 -40.76 3.04
CA GLY A 281 16.65 -41.86 3.98
C GLY A 281 18.12 -42.24 3.91
N LYS A 282 18.78 -42.10 5.02
CA LYS A 282 20.06 -42.75 5.22
C LYS A 282 19.80 -44.24 5.43
N ASN A 283 20.00 -45.03 4.39
CA ASN A 283 20.30 -46.43 4.51
C ASN A 283 21.83 -46.55 4.65
N CYS A 284 22.27 -47.01 5.77
CA CYS A 284 23.27 -48.05 6.06
C CYS A 284 23.49 -48.10 7.56
#